data_a7b3387aebceed2fc8babf4624105bb9
#
_entry.id   a7b3387aebceed2fc8babf4624105bb9
#
_cell.length_a   1.000
_cell.length_b   1.000
_cell.length_c   1.000
_cell.angle_alpha   90.00
_cell.angle_beta   90.00
_cell.angle_gamma   90.00
#
_symmetry.space_group_name_H-M   'P 1'
#
loop_
_entity.id
_entity.type
_entity.pdbx_description
1 polymer ?
#
loop_
_entity_poly.entity_id
_entity_poly.type
_entity_poly.pdbx_seq_one_letter_code
_entity_poly.pdbx_strand_id
1 'polypeptide(L)'
;MYIKAFMGTWCEDSQREVPHFYKIVKSIGINEERIEMVAVSHDKDTPQGYEKELDIAYVPTFIFYKQEQEIGRFVEYAQTATLEEDILTIVTNKSYTPAYA
;
A
#
# COMPACT_ATOMS: atom_id res chain seq x y z
N MET A 1 -3.63 -6.88 -11.90
CA MET A 1 -3.08 -5.95 -10.90
C MET A 1 -2.45 -6.70 -9.74
N TYR A 2 -1.31 -6.27 -9.29
CA TYR A 2 -0.59 -6.87 -8.17
C TYR A 2 -0.26 -5.78 -7.13
N ILE A 3 -0.36 -6.10 -5.85
CA ILE A 3 -0.16 -5.13 -4.78
C ILE A 3 0.84 -5.68 -3.79
N LYS A 4 1.87 -4.88 -3.45
CA LYS A 4 2.74 -5.17 -2.32
C LYS A 4 2.37 -4.21 -1.20
N ALA A 5 2.00 -4.77 -0.05
CA ALA A 5 1.56 -3.98 1.09
C ALA A 5 2.54 -4.18 2.25
N PHE A 6 3.07 -3.09 2.76
CA PHE A 6 3.98 -3.09 3.90
C PHE A 6 3.29 -2.51 5.12
N MET A 7 3.34 -3.21 6.25
CA MET A 7 2.66 -2.79 7.47
C MET A 7 3.51 -3.04 8.70
N GLY A 8 3.24 -2.29 9.77
CA GLY A 8 3.79 -2.56 11.08
C GLY A 8 2.66 -2.88 12.04
N THR A 9 2.71 -4.03 12.73
CA THR A 9 1.67 -4.42 13.68
C THR A 9 1.61 -3.48 14.88
N TRP A 10 2.71 -2.78 15.17
CA TRP A 10 2.86 -1.79 16.23
C TRP A 10 2.36 -0.40 15.81
N CYS A 11 2.07 -0.18 14.55
CA CYS A 11 1.74 1.14 13.99
C CYS A 11 0.23 1.36 13.95
N GLU A 12 -0.26 2.42 14.58
CA GLU A 12 -1.69 2.75 14.59
C GLU A 12 -2.24 2.98 13.18
N ASP A 13 -1.46 3.62 12.32
CA ASP A 13 -1.87 3.86 10.95
C ASP A 13 -2.05 2.55 10.18
N SER A 14 -1.14 1.59 10.39
CA SER A 14 -1.28 0.26 9.79
C SER A 14 -2.51 -0.46 10.33
N GLN A 15 -2.73 -0.41 11.64
CA GLN A 15 -3.88 -1.07 12.28
C GLN A 15 -5.21 -0.51 11.78
N ARG A 16 -5.25 0.79 11.50
CA ARG A 16 -6.44 1.46 10.98
C ARG A 16 -6.66 1.18 9.50
N GLU A 17 -5.61 1.28 8.70
CA GLU A 17 -5.75 1.28 7.24
C GLU A 17 -5.75 -0.11 6.61
N VAL A 18 -5.05 -1.08 7.19
CA VAL A 18 -4.95 -2.42 6.58
C VAL A 18 -6.32 -3.11 6.44
N PRO A 19 -7.19 -3.12 7.46
CA PRO A 19 -8.53 -3.71 7.28
C PRO A 19 -9.36 -2.99 6.22
N HIS A 20 -9.29 -1.66 6.16
CA HIS A 20 -9.97 -0.87 5.14
C HIS A 20 -9.43 -1.19 3.75
N PHE A 21 -8.11 -1.32 3.62
CA PHE A 21 -7.46 -1.67 2.37
C PHE A 21 -8.00 -2.99 1.82
N TYR A 22 -8.03 -4.06 2.63
CA TYR A 22 -8.54 -5.35 2.20
C TYR A 22 -9.99 -5.26 1.75
N LYS A 23 -10.82 -4.55 2.51
CA LYS A 23 -12.23 -4.38 2.19
C LYS A 23 -12.43 -3.67 0.86
N ILE A 24 -11.65 -2.64 0.61
CA ILE A 24 -11.73 -1.84 -0.61
C ILE A 24 -11.29 -2.65 -1.83
N VAL A 25 -10.13 -3.30 -1.77
CA VAL A 25 -9.61 -4.04 -2.91
C VAL A 25 -10.50 -5.23 -3.26
N LYS A 26 -11.11 -5.85 -2.25
CA LYS A 26 -12.08 -6.91 -2.46
C LYS A 26 -13.32 -6.38 -3.19
N SER A 27 -13.80 -5.21 -2.81
CA SER A 27 -15.01 -4.61 -3.41
C SER A 27 -14.80 -4.21 -4.87
N ILE A 28 -13.58 -3.86 -5.26
CA ILE A 28 -13.27 -3.51 -6.64
C ILE A 28 -12.78 -4.69 -7.46
N GLY A 29 -12.83 -5.90 -6.91
CA GLY A 29 -12.59 -7.12 -7.65
C GLY A 29 -11.14 -7.60 -7.71
N ILE A 30 -10.27 -7.09 -6.86
CA ILE A 30 -8.88 -7.57 -6.79
C ILE A 30 -8.83 -8.81 -5.90
N ASN A 31 -8.29 -9.90 -6.43
CA ASN A 31 -8.16 -11.16 -5.72
C ASN A 31 -7.06 -11.03 -4.66
N GLU A 32 -7.33 -11.56 -3.45
CA GLU A 32 -6.35 -11.56 -2.35
C GLU A 32 -5.04 -12.26 -2.72
N GLU A 33 -5.06 -13.20 -3.65
CA GLU A 33 -3.85 -13.86 -4.14
C GLU A 33 -2.90 -12.89 -4.86
N ARG A 34 -3.41 -11.74 -5.26
CA ARG A 34 -2.62 -10.68 -5.90
C ARG A 34 -2.07 -9.67 -4.91
N ILE A 35 -2.26 -9.91 -3.61
CA ILE A 35 -1.80 -9.02 -2.56
C ILE A 35 -0.72 -9.73 -1.76
N GLU A 36 0.49 -9.16 -1.74
CA GLU A 36 1.58 -9.63 -0.88
C GLU A 36 1.68 -8.71 0.33
N MET A 37 1.32 -9.23 1.50
CA MET A 37 1.38 -8.47 2.74
C MET A 37 2.70 -8.76 3.46
N VAL A 38 3.47 -7.70 3.74
CA VAL A 38 4.78 -7.82 4.38
C VAL A 38 4.77 -7.01 5.68
N ALA A 39 5.01 -7.69 6.81
CA ALA A 39 5.18 -7.02 8.08
C ALA A 39 6.63 -6.56 8.23
N VAL A 40 6.82 -5.32 8.67
CA VAL A 40 8.15 -4.76 8.89
C VAL A 40 8.36 -4.48 10.37
N SER A 41 9.62 -4.40 10.80
CA SER A 41 10.00 -4.04 12.16
C SER A 41 9.85 -2.53 12.39
N HIS A 42 10.12 -2.07 13.63
CA HIS A 42 10.16 -0.64 13.93
C HIS A 42 11.19 0.10 13.07
N ASP A 43 12.25 -0.57 12.64
CA ASP A 43 13.24 0.01 11.73
C ASP A 43 12.79 -0.06 10.28
N LYS A 44 11.58 -0.57 10.04
CA LYS A 44 10.98 -0.73 8.73
C LYS A 44 11.78 -1.62 7.80
N ASP A 45 12.39 -2.67 8.38
CA ASP A 45 13.10 -3.66 7.60
C ASP A 45 12.40 -5.02 7.66
N THR A 46 12.78 -5.92 6.78
CA THR A 46 12.29 -7.29 6.74
C THR A 46 13.48 -8.24 6.67
N PRO A 47 13.31 -9.51 7.11
CA PRO A 47 14.39 -10.49 6.98
C PRO A 47 14.89 -10.67 5.55
N GLN A 48 14.03 -10.47 4.56
CA GLN A 48 14.36 -10.63 3.16
C GLN A 48 14.89 -9.33 2.51
N GLY A 49 14.85 -8.21 3.23
CA GLY A 49 15.31 -6.93 2.70
C GLY A 49 14.43 -6.33 1.61
N TYR A 50 13.16 -6.69 1.55
CA TYR A 50 12.21 -6.21 0.53
C TYR A 50 12.10 -4.69 0.51
N GLU A 51 12.16 -4.05 1.69
CA GLU A 51 11.98 -2.60 1.83
C GLU A 51 13.11 -1.80 1.20
N LYS A 52 14.31 -2.37 1.10
CA LYS A 52 15.49 -1.65 0.63
C LYS A 52 15.39 -1.26 -0.84
N GLU A 53 14.82 -2.15 -1.66
CA GLU A 53 14.66 -1.89 -3.09
C GLU A 53 13.46 -0.99 -3.37
N LEU A 54 12.49 -0.95 -2.46
CA LEU A 54 11.23 -0.26 -2.66
C LEU A 54 11.13 1.06 -1.91
N ASP A 55 12.18 1.43 -1.20
CA ASP A 55 12.28 2.72 -0.48
C ASP A 55 11.13 2.93 0.50
N ILE A 56 10.91 1.94 1.39
CA ILE A 56 9.83 1.98 2.36
C ILE A 56 10.30 2.73 3.62
N ALA A 57 9.87 3.96 3.74
CA ALA A 57 10.20 4.81 4.89
C ALA A 57 9.05 4.93 5.90
N TYR A 58 7.83 4.74 5.46
CA TYR A 58 6.62 4.88 6.30
C TYR A 58 5.69 3.71 6.07
N VAL A 59 4.93 3.33 7.09
CA VAL A 59 3.92 2.27 6.98
C VAL A 59 2.57 2.79 7.50
N PRO A 60 1.43 2.32 6.95
CA PRO A 60 1.34 1.36 5.85
C PRO A 60 1.73 1.97 4.50
N THR A 61 2.33 1.18 3.65
CA THR A 61 2.60 1.55 2.26
C THR A 61 2.01 0.48 1.36
N PHE A 62 1.15 0.87 0.43
CA PHE A 62 0.52 -0.03 -0.54
C PHE A 62 1.01 0.35 -1.93
N ILE A 63 1.79 -0.53 -2.55
CA ILE A 63 2.35 -0.29 -3.89
C ILE A 63 1.57 -1.09 -4.91
N PHE A 64 1.05 -0.40 -5.92
CA PHE A 64 0.20 -1.00 -6.94
C PHE A 64 0.99 -1.19 -8.23
N TYR A 65 0.93 -2.41 -8.78
CA TYR A 65 1.66 -2.79 -9.99
C TYR A 65 0.68 -3.24 -11.06
N LYS A 66 0.97 -2.87 -12.30
CA LYS A 66 0.26 -3.36 -13.47
C LYS A 66 1.30 -3.75 -14.49
N GLN A 67 1.24 -5.03 -14.95
CA GLN A 67 2.23 -5.56 -15.89
C GLN A 67 3.67 -5.36 -15.38
N GLU A 68 3.88 -5.67 -14.10
CA GLU A 68 5.18 -5.59 -13.42
C GLU A 68 5.74 -4.17 -13.26
N GLN A 69 4.95 -3.14 -13.58
CA GLN A 69 5.34 -1.75 -13.39
C GLN A 69 4.54 -1.10 -12.27
N GLU A 70 5.22 -0.36 -11.42
CA GLU A 70 4.55 0.41 -10.36
C GLU A 70 3.75 1.53 -11.02
N ILE A 71 2.43 1.54 -10.75
CA ILE A 71 1.54 2.60 -11.25
C ILE A 71 1.23 3.66 -10.19
N GLY A 72 1.53 3.39 -8.93
CA GLY A 72 1.33 4.33 -7.84
C GLY A 72 1.47 3.64 -6.50
N ARG A 73 1.57 4.45 -5.44
CA ARG A 73 1.64 3.94 -4.08
C ARG A 73 0.91 4.86 -3.12
N PHE A 74 0.27 4.25 -2.13
CA PHE A 74 -0.31 4.94 -0.99
C PHE A 74 0.70 4.86 0.16
N VAL A 75 0.98 6.00 0.80
CA VAL A 75 1.96 6.06 1.89
C VAL A 75 1.32 6.68 3.11
N GLU A 76 1.18 5.89 4.17
CA GLU A 76 0.79 6.23 5.53
C GLU A 76 -0.63 6.76 5.69
N TYR A 77 -1.06 7.78 4.95
CA TYR A 77 -2.42 8.33 5.09
C TYR A 77 -2.93 8.87 3.75
N ALA A 78 -4.26 9.02 3.68
CA ALA A 78 -4.93 9.40 2.44
C ALA A 78 -4.63 10.85 2.04
N GLN A 79 -4.50 11.07 0.74
CA GLN A 79 -4.31 12.40 0.16
C GLN A 79 -5.63 13.04 -0.26
N THR A 80 -6.68 12.22 -0.39
CA THR A 80 -8.04 12.69 -0.66
C THR A 80 -8.89 12.48 0.58
N ALA A 81 -10.21 12.58 0.46
CA ALA A 81 -11.10 12.42 1.61
C ALA A 81 -11.06 11.02 2.24
N THR A 82 -10.79 9.97 1.45
CA THR A 82 -10.80 8.60 1.93
C THR A 82 -9.71 7.75 1.28
N LEU A 83 -9.35 6.66 1.95
CA LEU A 83 -8.46 5.65 1.38
C LEU A 83 -9.04 5.07 0.08
N GLU A 84 -10.36 4.88 0.03
CA GLU A 84 -11.02 4.36 -1.16
C GLU A 84 -10.79 5.26 -2.37
N GLU A 85 -10.91 6.57 -2.21
CA GLU A 85 -10.66 7.54 -3.29
C GLU A 85 -9.21 7.50 -3.75
N ASP A 86 -8.26 7.39 -2.81
CA ASP A 86 -6.85 7.27 -3.14
C ASP A 86 -6.58 6.02 -3.98
N ILE A 87 -7.11 4.88 -3.54
CA ILE A 87 -6.93 3.61 -4.24
C ILE A 87 -7.56 3.67 -5.63
N LEU A 88 -8.77 4.20 -5.76
CA LEU A 88 -9.44 4.34 -7.05
C LEU A 88 -8.64 5.24 -8.00
N THR A 89 -8.06 6.31 -7.49
CA THR A 89 -7.21 7.19 -8.29
C THR A 89 -6.00 6.43 -8.84
N ILE A 90 -5.35 5.63 -8.01
CA ILE A 90 -4.19 4.84 -8.41
C ILE A 90 -4.58 3.77 -9.45
N VAL A 91 -5.60 2.97 -9.15
CA VAL A 91 -5.96 1.83 -10.01
C VAL A 91 -6.57 2.25 -11.34
N THR A 92 -7.15 3.45 -11.43
CA THR A 92 -7.64 3.99 -12.69
C THR A 92 -6.55 4.72 -13.48
N ASN A 93 -5.33 4.65 -12.99
CA ASN A 93 -4.13 5.22 -13.63
C ASN A 93 -4.20 6.74 -13.81
N LYS A 94 -4.83 7.40 -12.86
CA LYS A 94 -4.84 8.86 -12.81
C LYS A 94 -3.62 9.36 -12.05
N SER A 95 -3.25 10.61 -12.27
CA SER A 95 -2.12 11.21 -11.57
C SER A 95 -2.36 11.18 -10.05
N TYR A 96 -1.41 10.64 -9.31
CA TYR A 96 -1.50 10.53 -7.85
C TYR A 96 -0.15 10.82 -7.22
N THR A 97 -0.14 11.74 -6.25
CA THR A 97 1.06 12.07 -5.48
C THR A 97 0.87 11.58 -4.04
N PRO A 98 1.66 10.61 -3.57
CA PRO A 98 1.52 10.12 -2.21
C PRO A 98 2.05 11.13 -1.19
N ALA A 99 1.73 10.87 0.10
CA ALA A 99 2.33 11.61 1.20
C ALA A 99 3.86 11.49 1.12
N TYR A 100 4.56 12.53 1.51
CA TYR A 100 6.03 12.57 1.52
C TYR A 100 6.69 12.44 0.15
N ALA A 101 5.97 12.71 -0.91
CA ALA A 101 6.52 12.68 -2.25
C ALA A 101 7.27 13.97 -2.61
#